data_2bbb385415c0951be397b016f541fc23
#
_entry.id   2bbb385415c0951be397b016f541fc23
#
_cell.length_a   1.000
_cell.length_b   1.000
_cell.length_c   1.000
_cell.angle_alpha   90.00
_cell.angle_beta   90.00
_cell.angle_gamma   90.00
#
_symmetry.space_group_name_H-M   'P 1'
#
loop_
_entity.id
_entity.type
_entity.pdbx_description
1 polymer ?
#
loop_
_entity_poly.entity_id
_entity_poly.type
_entity_poly.pdbx_seq_one_letter_code
_entity_poly.pdbx_strand_id
1 'polypeptide(L)'
;SEMCIRDRLNELNMQYLPEQVFIEYNGTWGIDKIIEAELPKGWVIVQSLATVDSTTFDLYMNNMRAMMQEQVFASDVVIFNRTDDDTDRGHLRRTIKNINRKAQIVYERKDGTIDERPEELPFDINQDVIELSDADYAIWYMDAMENYKKYDGKVVKFLALVYNPDKLRKGVMVPGRFAMTCCIEDVTFIGFKCKYEDESSIPHKSWITITARVHVEFAREYKGKGPVLYPVSIEPAEKPQDELVYFS
;
A
#
# COMPACT_ATOMS: atom_id res chain seq x y z
N SER A 1 29.07 -15.78 9.23
CA SER A 1 29.74 -14.53 8.86
C SER A 1 29.56 -14.31 7.35
N GLU A 2 29.55 -13.09 6.86
CA GLU A 2 29.44 -12.72 5.44
C GLU A 2 30.47 -13.45 4.58
N MET A 3 31.66 -13.64 5.08
CA MET A 3 32.74 -14.39 4.44
C MET A 3 32.33 -15.84 4.13
N CYS A 4 31.49 -16.47 4.98
CA CYS A 4 31.03 -17.83 4.74
C CYS A 4 29.97 -17.91 3.61
N ILE A 5 29.11 -16.91 3.47
CA ILE A 5 28.09 -16.88 2.38
C ILE A 5 28.78 -16.73 1.03
N ARG A 6 29.64 -15.74 0.88
CA ARG A 6 30.40 -15.48 -0.34
C ARG A 6 31.22 -16.70 -0.78
N ASP A 7 32.01 -17.25 0.14
CA ASP A 7 32.89 -18.38 -0.16
C ASP A 7 32.08 -19.59 -0.61
N ARG A 8 30.93 -19.85 0.04
CA ARG A 8 30.06 -20.97 -0.34
C ARG A 8 29.42 -20.77 -1.71
N LEU A 9 28.96 -19.54 -2.02
CA LEU A 9 28.39 -19.25 -3.33
C LEU A 9 29.45 -19.37 -4.45
N ASN A 10 30.67 -18.92 -4.21
CA ASN A 10 31.77 -19.09 -5.17
C ASN A 10 32.16 -20.55 -5.38
N GLU A 11 32.20 -21.36 -4.31
CA GLU A 11 32.43 -22.81 -4.41
C GLU A 11 31.35 -23.49 -5.28
N LEU A 12 30.05 -23.18 -5.02
CA LEU A 12 28.95 -23.72 -5.79
C LEU A 12 29.01 -23.28 -7.26
N ASN A 13 29.37 -22.03 -7.52
CA ASN A 13 29.54 -21.53 -8.88
C ASN A 13 30.66 -22.28 -9.62
N MET A 14 31.80 -22.49 -8.98
CA MET A 14 32.91 -23.22 -9.59
C MET A 14 32.60 -24.70 -9.83
N GLN A 15 31.84 -25.32 -8.93
CA GLN A 15 31.54 -26.75 -8.99
C GLN A 15 30.44 -27.08 -10.00
N TYR A 16 29.39 -26.25 -10.08
CA TYR A 16 28.15 -26.61 -10.80
C TYR A 16 27.85 -25.70 -11.98
N LEU A 17 28.43 -24.49 -12.08
CA LEU A 17 28.12 -23.48 -13.11
C LEU A 17 26.60 -23.31 -13.31
N PRO A 18 25.82 -23.08 -12.23
CA PRO A 18 24.38 -23.11 -12.30
C PRO A 18 23.82 -21.90 -13.10
N GLU A 19 22.78 -22.13 -13.89
CA GLU A 19 22.03 -21.05 -14.58
C GLU A 19 21.05 -20.34 -13.64
N GLN A 20 20.56 -21.06 -12.62
CA GLN A 20 19.62 -20.54 -11.63
C GLN A 20 19.92 -21.13 -10.25
N VAL A 21 19.81 -20.30 -9.23
CA VAL A 21 20.02 -20.67 -7.82
C VAL A 21 18.86 -20.18 -6.99
N PHE A 22 18.31 -21.05 -6.17
CA PHE A 22 17.36 -20.70 -5.13
C PHE A 22 18.06 -20.74 -3.77
N ILE A 23 17.94 -19.65 -3.02
CA ILE A 23 18.50 -19.53 -1.68
C ILE A 23 17.35 -19.45 -0.69
N GLU A 24 17.20 -20.49 0.15
CA GLU A 24 16.37 -20.40 1.32
C GLU A 24 17.12 -19.62 2.40
N TYR A 25 16.56 -18.47 2.76
CA TYR A 25 17.17 -17.57 3.74
C TYR A 25 16.47 -17.67 5.09
N ASN A 26 17.24 -17.67 6.17
CA ASN A 26 16.66 -17.72 7.51
C ASN A 26 15.96 -16.39 7.84
N GLY A 27 14.63 -16.43 7.94
CA GLY A 27 13.80 -15.26 8.19
C GLY A 27 14.04 -14.54 9.53
N THR A 28 14.85 -15.09 10.42
CA THR A 28 15.27 -14.42 11.67
C THR A 28 16.56 -13.61 11.54
N TRP A 29 17.21 -13.68 10.39
CA TRP A 29 18.43 -12.92 10.12
C TRP A 29 18.08 -11.62 9.37
N GLY A 30 18.87 -10.56 9.62
CA GLY A 30 18.76 -9.32 8.86
C GLY A 30 18.98 -9.58 7.37
N ILE A 31 18.09 -9.07 6.53
CA ILE A 31 18.11 -9.29 5.08
C ILE A 31 19.30 -8.61 4.40
N ASP A 32 19.87 -7.59 5.03
CA ASP A 32 21.09 -6.90 4.61
C ASP A 32 22.25 -7.86 4.32
N LYS A 33 22.39 -8.90 5.13
CA LYS A 33 23.48 -9.90 4.98
C LYS A 33 23.49 -10.62 3.64
N ILE A 34 22.34 -10.83 3.03
CA ILE A 34 22.25 -11.47 1.71
C ILE A 34 22.22 -10.45 0.58
N ILE A 35 21.60 -9.29 0.79
CA ILE A 35 21.54 -8.22 -0.22
C ILE A 35 22.92 -7.60 -0.44
N GLU A 36 23.69 -7.40 0.64
CA GLU A 36 25.04 -6.82 0.59
C GLU A 36 26.15 -7.86 0.34
N ALA A 37 25.81 -9.16 0.33
CA ALA A 37 26.78 -10.20 0.07
C ALA A 37 27.39 -10.05 -1.32
N GLU A 38 28.71 -10.16 -1.42
CA GLU A 38 29.40 -10.22 -2.71
C GLU A 38 29.03 -11.52 -3.45
N LEU A 39 28.23 -11.41 -4.48
CA LEU A 39 27.84 -12.53 -5.31
C LEU A 39 28.95 -12.95 -6.27
N PRO A 40 29.00 -14.22 -6.72
CA PRO A 40 29.91 -14.65 -7.78
C PRO A 40 29.75 -13.80 -9.04
N LYS A 41 30.84 -13.60 -9.78
CA LYS A 41 30.85 -12.76 -10.98
C LYS A 41 29.78 -13.22 -11.99
N GLY A 42 28.89 -12.29 -12.36
CA GLY A 42 27.81 -12.54 -13.32
C GLY A 42 26.49 -12.97 -12.65
N TRP A 43 26.48 -13.19 -11.34
CA TRP A 43 25.23 -13.46 -10.63
C TRP A 43 24.52 -12.17 -10.25
N VAL A 44 23.20 -12.20 -10.29
CA VAL A 44 22.32 -11.11 -9.85
C VAL A 44 21.13 -11.71 -9.10
N ILE A 45 20.65 -11.01 -8.09
CA ILE A 45 19.37 -11.32 -7.45
C ILE A 45 18.27 -10.88 -8.41
N VAL A 46 17.51 -11.83 -8.94
CA VAL A 46 16.44 -11.55 -9.91
C VAL A 46 15.08 -11.40 -9.24
N GLN A 47 14.89 -12.03 -8.08
CA GLN A 47 13.62 -11.96 -7.35
C GLN A 47 13.83 -12.33 -5.88
N SER A 48 13.13 -11.63 -5.00
CA SER A 48 13.03 -11.91 -3.58
C SER A 48 11.59 -12.29 -3.22
N LEU A 49 11.43 -13.43 -2.54
CA LEU A 49 10.14 -13.97 -2.13
C LEU A 49 10.08 -14.06 -0.60
N ALA A 50 9.03 -13.53 0.02
CA ALA A 50 8.72 -13.80 1.42
C ALA A 50 7.52 -14.75 1.51
N THR A 51 7.66 -15.82 2.27
CA THR A 51 6.55 -16.72 2.61
C THR A 51 6.06 -16.42 4.02
N VAL A 52 4.77 -16.21 4.18
CA VAL A 52 4.14 -15.78 5.43
C VAL A 52 2.97 -16.69 5.74
N ASP A 53 2.94 -17.25 6.94
CA ASP A 53 1.80 -18.00 7.43
C ASP A 53 0.65 -17.05 7.78
N SER A 54 -0.45 -17.11 7.02
CA SER A 54 -1.60 -16.23 7.20
C SER A 54 -2.24 -16.35 8.59
N THR A 55 -2.15 -17.53 9.21
CA THR A 55 -2.78 -17.81 10.50
C THR A 55 -2.02 -17.21 11.69
N THR A 56 -0.75 -16.90 11.53
CA THR A 56 0.12 -16.35 12.57
C THR A 56 0.64 -14.94 12.26
N PHE A 57 0.26 -14.39 11.12
CA PHE A 57 0.77 -13.11 10.64
C PHE A 57 0.61 -11.98 11.65
N ASP A 58 -0.58 -11.77 12.19
CA ASP A 58 -0.84 -10.71 13.16
C ASP A 58 -0.05 -10.89 14.45
N LEU A 59 0.13 -12.14 14.89
CA LEU A 59 0.96 -12.44 16.05
C LEU A 59 2.41 -11.98 15.83
N TYR A 60 2.98 -12.27 14.67
CA TYR A 60 4.34 -11.83 14.31
C TYR A 60 4.42 -10.32 14.09
N MET A 61 3.43 -9.72 13.43
CA MET A 61 3.38 -8.26 13.27
C MET A 61 3.29 -7.52 14.59
N ASN A 62 2.61 -8.08 15.60
CA ASN A 62 2.51 -7.46 16.91
C ASN A 62 3.76 -7.65 17.78
N ASN A 63 4.44 -8.78 17.69
CA ASN A 63 5.55 -9.13 18.58
C ASN A 63 6.94 -8.94 17.95
N MET A 64 7.07 -9.05 16.63
CA MET A 64 8.33 -9.04 15.89
C MET A 64 8.26 -8.10 14.67
N ARG A 65 7.57 -6.98 14.83
CA ARG A 65 7.23 -6.03 13.75
C ARG A 65 8.43 -5.64 12.89
N ALA A 66 9.52 -5.18 13.51
CA ALA A 66 10.69 -4.69 12.78
C ALA A 66 11.26 -5.75 11.83
N MET A 67 11.37 -6.99 12.31
CA MET A 67 11.85 -8.11 11.50
C MET A 67 10.88 -8.41 10.32
N MET A 68 9.57 -8.45 10.58
CA MET A 68 8.57 -8.68 9.55
C MET A 68 8.56 -7.57 8.49
N GLN A 69 8.65 -6.32 8.94
CA GLN A 69 8.72 -5.16 8.03
C GLN A 69 9.96 -5.20 7.15
N GLU A 70 11.12 -5.54 7.69
CA GLU A 70 12.37 -5.66 6.93
C GLU A 70 12.25 -6.74 5.84
N GLN A 71 11.74 -7.93 6.17
CA GLN A 71 11.55 -9.02 5.22
C GLN A 71 10.55 -8.64 4.10
N VAL A 72 9.42 -8.06 4.47
CA VAL A 72 8.39 -7.62 3.50
C VAL A 72 8.90 -6.49 2.61
N PHE A 73 9.62 -5.51 3.19
CA PHE A 73 10.16 -4.38 2.44
C PHE A 73 11.14 -4.82 1.34
N ALA A 74 11.94 -5.85 1.62
CA ALA A 74 12.93 -6.38 0.69
C ALA A 74 12.37 -7.39 -0.33
N SER A 75 11.06 -7.70 -0.28
CA SER A 75 10.46 -8.73 -1.12
C SER A 75 9.76 -8.16 -2.35
N ASP A 76 9.97 -8.79 -3.51
CA ASP A 76 9.20 -8.51 -4.73
C ASP A 76 7.83 -9.17 -4.68
N VAL A 77 7.74 -10.35 -4.03
CA VAL A 77 6.50 -11.11 -3.87
C VAL A 77 6.35 -11.56 -2.43
N VAL A 78 5.16 -11.38 -1.87
CA VAL A 78 4.77 -11.93 -0.56
C VAL A 78 3.71 -13.01 -0.78
N ILE A 79 4.01 -14.22 -0.35
CA ILE A 79 3.12 -15.39 -0.47
C ILE A 79 2.52 -15.67 0.90
N PHE A 80 1.24 -15.39 1.08
CA PHE A 80 0.50 -15.84 2.23
C PHE A 80 0.07 -17.29 2.02
N ASN A 81 0.66 -18.21 2.76
CA ASN A 81 0.26 -19.61 2.71
C ASN A 81 -0.81 -19.92 3.78
N ARG A 82 -1.40 -21.13 3.69
CA ARG A 82 -2.43 -21.63 4.61
C ARG A 82 -3.69 -20.79 4.69
N THR A 83 -3.99 -20.04 3.65
CA THR A 83 -5.24 -19.28 3.58
C THR A 83 -6.47 -20.19 3.43
N ASP A 84 -7.63 -19.71 3.84
CA ASP A 84 -8.93 -20.35 3.69
C ASP A 84 -10.01 -19.31 3.40
N ASP A 85 -11.28 -19.73 3.43
CA ASP A 85 -12.40 -18.85 3.12
C ASP A 85 -12.65 -17.78 4.18
N ASP A 86 -12.18 -18.01 5.43
CA ASP A 86 -12.32 -17.07 6.55
C ASP A 86 -11.13 -16.10 6.65
N THR A 87 -10.10 -16.28 5.82
CA THR A 87 -8.90 -15.40 5.84
C THR A 87 -9.25 -13.99 5.34
N ASP A 88 -9.07 -12.99 6.21
CA ASP A 88 -9.22 -11.57 5.82
C ASP A 88 -8.05 -11.11 4.92
N ARG A 89 -8.17 -11.45 3.63
CA ARG A 89 -7.17 -11.09 2.61
C ARG A 89 -7.02 -9.58 2.45
N GLY A 90 -8.13 -8.83 2.67
CA GLY A 90 -8.11 -7.38 2.62
C GLY A 90 -7.17 -6.80 3.68
N HIS A 91 -7.29 -7.25 4.93
CA HIS A 91 -6.38 -6.86 6.01
C HIS A 91 -4.92 -7.22 5.71
N LEU A 92 -4.67 -8.47 5.31
CA LEU A 92 -3.32 -8.92 4.95
C LEU A 92 -2.70 -8.04 3.85
N ARG A 93 -3.46 -7.77 2.79
CA ARG A 93 -3.02 -6.93 1.67
C ARG A 93 -2.70 -5.51 2.13
N ARG A 94 -3.60 -4.88 2.87
CA ARG A 94 -3.41 -3.51 3.36
C ARG A 94 -2.13 -3.40 4.18
N THR A 95 -1.90 -4.34 5.08
CA THR A 95 -0.70 -4.37 5.92
C THR A 95 0.58 -4.49 5.09
N ILE A 96 0.62 -5.41 4.11
CA ILE A 96 1.79 -5.55 3.22
C ILE A 96 1.99 -4.29 2.37
N LYS A 97 0.93 -3.75 1.76
CA LYS A 97 1.02 -2.57 0.89
C LYS A 97 1.44 -1.30 1.62
N ASN A 98 1.16 -1.20 2.90
CA ASN A 98 1.67 -0.13 3.74
C ASN A 98 3.20 -0.20 3.91
N ILE A 99 3.76 -1.40 3.98
CA ILE A 99 5.21 -1.62 4.12
C ILE A 99 5.88 -1.54 2.74
N ASN A 100 5.34 -2.26 1.76
CA ASN A 100 5.90 -2.35 0.41
C ASN A 100 4.80 -2.30 -0.66
N ARG A 101 4.54 -1.11 -1.20
CA ARG A 101 3.51 -0.91 -2.24
C ARG A 101 3.79 -1.67 -3.54
N LYS A 102 5.04 -2.00 -3.82
CA LYS A 102 5.43 -2.68 -5.07
C LYS A 102 5.29 -4.19 -4.99
N ALA A 103 5.32 -4.78 -3.78
CA ALA A 103 5.25 -6.22 -3.60
C ALA A 103 3.99 -6.80 -4.26
N GLN A 104 4.15 -7.84 -5.04
CA GLN A 104 3.03 -8.68 -5.46
C GLN A 104 2.59 -9.53 -4.28
N ILE A 105 1.28 -9.79 -4.17
CA ILE A 105 0.74 -10.61 -3.09
C ILE A 105 0.06 -11.81 -3.71
N VAL A 106 0.39 -12.98 -3.21
CA VAL A 106 -0.18 -14.26 -3.62
C VAL A 106 -0.77 -14.93 -2.39
N TYR A 107 -1.98 -15.47 -2.52
CA TYR A 107 -2.63 -16.23 -1.47
C TYR A 107 -2.67 -17.71 -1.86
N GLU A 108 -2.01 -18.53 -1.07
CA GLU A 108 -1.97 -19.99 -1.24
C GLU A 108 -2.85 -20.65 -0.18
N ARG A 109 -3.79 -21.46 -0.64
CA ARG A 109 -4.68 -22.22 0.23
C ARG A 109 -3.95 -23.38 0.90
N LYS A 110 -4.57 -23.94 1.95
CA LYS A 110 -4.03 -25.11 2.69
C LYS A 110 -3.78 -26.34 1.81
N ASP A 111 -4.47 -26.43 0.68
CA ASP A 111 -4.30 -27.52 -0.31
C ASP A 111 -3.23 -27.21 -1.38
N GLY A 112 -2.55 -26.07 -1.29
CA GLY A 112 -1.52 -25.66 -2.25
C GLY A 112 -2.07 -24.96 -3.50
N THR A 113 -3.37 -24.75 -3.61
CA THR A 113 -3.95 -24.00 -4.73
C THR A 113 -3.86 -22.48 -4.49
N ILE A 114 -3.80 -21.70 -5.56
CA ILE A 114 -3.82 -20.24 -5.46
C ILE A 114 -5.26 -19.75 -5.32
N ASP A 115 -5.47 -18.86 -4.36
CA ASP A 115 -6.76 -18.21 -4.16
C ASP A 115 -6.88 -16.96 -5.03
N GLU A 116 -7.58 -17.09 -6.15
CA GLU A 116 -7.80 -16.03 -7.13
C GLU A 116 -9.10 -15.22 -6.88
N ARG A 117 -9.79 -15.42 -5.76
CA ARG A 117 -11.00 -14.65 -5.46
C ARG A 117 -10.68 -13.15 -5.49
N PRO A 118 -11.57 -12.30 -6.03
CA PRO A 118 -11.42 -10.85 -5.91
C PRO A 118 -11.41 -10.43 -4.44
N GLU A 119 -10.69 -9.36 -4.14
CA GLU A 119 -10.71 -8.77 -2.80
C GLU A 119 -12.02 -8.02 -2.57
N GLU A 120 -12.61 -8.20 -1.41
CA GLU A 120 -13.79 -7.47 -0.99
C GLU A 120 -13.39 -6.10 -0.43
N LEU A 121 -14.08 -5.06 -0.88
CA LEU A 121 -13.95 -3.71 -0.33
C LEU A 121 -14.97 -3.55 0.81
N PRO A 122 -14.65 -2.77 1.87
CA PRO A 122 -15.58 -2.52 2.97
C PRO A 122 -16.76 -1.62 2.58
N PHE A 123 -16.78 -1.12 1.35
CA PHE A 123 -17.83 -0.28 0.78
C PHE A 123 -18.28 -0.81 -0.58
N ASP A 124 -19.53 -0.56 -0.95
CA ASP A 124 -20.07 -0.97 -2.26
C ASP A 124 -19.69 0.04 -3.35
N ILE A 125 -18.79 -0.36 -4.24
CA ILE A 125 -18.33 0.45 -5.36
C ILE A 125 -19.40 0.68 -6.44
N ASN A 126 -20.52 -0.05 -6.41
CA ASN A 126 -21.58 0.04 -7.41
C ASN A 126 -22.69 1.04 -7.04
N GLN A 127 -22.61 1.65 -5.87
CA GLN A 127 -23.55 2.71 -5.48
C GLN A 127 -23.38 3.94 -6.35
N ASP A 128 -24.45 4.72 -6.53
CA ASP A 128 -24.43 6.00 -7.27
C ASP A 128 -23.47 6.99 -6.62
N VAL A 129 -23.45 7.01 -5.29
CA VAL A 129 -22.48 7.73 -4.47
C VAL A 129 -21.84 6.76 -3.49
N ILE A 130 -20.55 6.57 -3.60
CA ILE A 130 -19.76 5.74 -2.69
C ILE A 130 -19.51 6.58 -1.41
N GLU A 131 -20.28 6.32 -0.37
CA GLU A 131 -20.07 6.97 0.93
C GLU A 131 -18.94 6.26 1.68
N LEU A 132 -17.89 7.00 2.01
CA LEU A 132 -16.71 6.50 2.69
C LEU A 132 -16.72 6.99 4.14
N SER A 133 -16.75 6.06 5.08
CA SER A 133 -16.51 6.35 6.49
C SER A 133 -15.04 6.69 6.74
N ASP A 134 -14.72 7.19 7.93
CA ASP A 134 -13.32 7.42 8.33
C ASP A 134 -12.49 6.12 8.30
N ALA A 135 -13.11 4.97 8.61
CA ALA A 135 -12.47 3.67 8.53
C ALA A 135 -12.20 3.23 7.09
N ASP A 136 -13.05 3.64 6.13
CA ASP A 136 -12.93 3.23 4.73
C ASP A 136 -11.99 4.12 3.91
N TYR A 137 -11.75 5.36 4.37
CA TYR A 137 -11.04 6.37 3.59
C TYR A 137 -9.64 5.92 3.14
N ALA A 138 -8.84 5.40 4.06
CA ALA A 138 -7.48 4.98 3.74
C ALA A 138 -7.47 3.75 2.83
N ILE A 139 -8.41 2.83 3.01
CA ILE A 139 -8.60 1.65 2.16
C ILE A 139 -8.98 2.08 0.74
N TRP A 140 -9.96 2.97 0.62
CA TRP A 140 -10.34 3.55 -0.67
C TRP A 140 -9.18 4.28 -1.36
N TYR A 141 -8.43 5.10 -0.61
CA TYR A 141 -7.29 5.83 -1.17
C TYR A 141 -6.26 4.88 -1.79
N MET A 142 -5.91 3.82 -1.07
CA MET A 142 -4.94 2.83 -1.54
C MET A 142 -5.46 2.09 -2.78
N ASP A 143 -6.69 1.59 -2.72
CA ASP A 143 -7.29 0.87 -3.82
C ASP A 143 -7.49 1.75 -5.06
N ALA A 144 -7.89 3.01 -4.86
CA ALA A 144 -8.04 3.96 -5.95
C ALA A 144 -6.69 4.35 -6.59
N MET A 145 -5.59 4.34 -5.86
CA MET A 145 -4.25 4.54 -6.42
C MET A 145 -3.78 3.35 -7.27
N GLU A 146 -4.07 2.14 -6.83
CA GLU A 146 -3.64 0.91 -7.53
C GLU A 146 -4.57 0.54 -8.69
N ASN A 147 -5.87 0.66 -8.47
CA ASN A 147 -6.94 0.23 -9.38
C ASN A 147 -7.75 1.41 -9.91
N TYR A 148 -7.11 2.54 -10.18
CA TYR A 148 -7.75 3.81 -10.51
C TYR A 148 -8.82 3.72 -11.60
N LYS A 149 -8.68 2.81 -12.57
CA LYS A 149 -9.62 2.67 -13.70
C LYS A 149 -11.04 2.30 -13.26
N LYS A 150 -11.18 1.54 -12.16
CA LYS A 150 -12.51 1.14 -11.68
C LYS A 150 -13.30 2.28 -11.01
N TYR A 151 -12.60 3.37 -10.68
CA TYR A 151 -13.21 4.55 -10.07
C TYR A 151 -13.51 5.66 -11.10
N ASP A 152 -13.10 5.51 -12.36
CA ASP A 152 -13.34 6.54 -13.37
C ASP A 152 -14.84 6.77 -13.58
N GLY A 153 -15.28 8.03 -13.43
CA GLY A 153 -16.68 8.43 -13.49
C GLY A 153 -17.50 8.20 -12.22
N LYS A 154 -16.98 7.46 -11.22
CA LYS A 154 -17.66 7.23 -9.94
C LYS A 154 -17.74 8.51 -9.12
N VAL A 155 -18.76 8.60 -8.27
CA VAL A 155 -18.92 9.69 -7.31
C VAL A 155 -18.61 9.15 -5.91
N VAL A 156 -17.78 9.87 -5.18
CA VAL A 156 -17.38 9.53 -3.81
C VAL A 156 -17.76 10.66 -2.85
N LYS A 157 -18.11 10.32 -1.62
CA LYS A 157 -18.41 11.27 -0.55
C LYS A 157 -17.64 10.91 0.71
N PHE A 158 -16.89 11.86 1.26
CA PHE A 158 -16.06 11.64 2.45
C PHE A 158 -15.77 12.92 3.22
N LEU A 159 -15.38 12.77 4.47
CA LEU A 159 -14.87 13.84 5.33
C LEU A 159 -13.38 14.08 5.05
N ALA A 160 -13.00 15.32 4.82
CA ALA A 160 -11.63 15.68 4.47
C ALA A 160 -11.12 16.92 5.19
N LEU A 161 -9.83 16.92 5.49
CA LEU A 161 -9.05 18.11 5.80
C LEU A 161 -8.53 18.70 4.48
N VAL A 162 -8.67 19.99 4.28
CA VAL A 162 -8.24 20.65 3.04
C VAL A 162 -6.78 21.05 3.12
N TYR A 163 -5.96 20.52 2.23
CA TYR A 163 -4.60 21.00 2.00
C TYR A 163 -4.61 21.94 0.78
N ASN A 164 -4.57 23.23 1.07
CA ASN A 164 -4.59 24.30 0.09
C ASN A 164 -3.62 25.41 0.50
N PRO A 165 -2.29 25.15 0.53
CA PRO A 165 -1.32 26.19 0.82
C PRO A 165 -1.15 27.13 -0.39
N ASP A 166 -0.75 28.38 -0.15
CA ASP A 166 -0.52 29.42 -1.16
C ASP A 166 0.41 29.01 -2.31
N LYS A 167 1.20 27.96 -2.11
CA LYS A 167 2.13 27.42 -3.11
C LYS A 167 1.49 26.45 -4.09
N LEU A 168 0.26 26.00 -3.86
CA LEU A 168 -0.46 25.17 -4.82
C LEU A 168 -0.84 25.97 -6.06
N ARG A 169 -0.98 25.24 -7.16
CA ARG A 169 -1.43 25.83 -8.42
C ARG A 169 -2.86 26.32 -8.25
N LYS A 170 -3.14 27.55 -8.71
CA LYS A 170 -4.50 28.10 -8.73
C LYS A 170 -5.49 27.12 -9.38
N GLY A 171 -6.67 26.98 -8.81
CA GLY A 171 -7.68 26.01 -9.24
C GLY A 171 -7.44 24.57 -8.75
N VAL A 172 -6.56 24.37 -7.75
CA VAL A 172 -6.23 23.05 -7.22
C VAL A 172 -6.16 23.07 -5.70
N MET A 173 -6.84 22.13 -5.08
CA MET A 173 -6.72 21.80 -3.67
C MET A 173 -6.52 20.31 -3.49
N VAL A 174 -6.16 19.85 -2.29
CA VAL A 174 -6.06 18.43 -1.95
C VAL A 174 -6.91 18.15 -0.72
N PRO A 175 -8.16 17.69 -0.89
CA PRO A 175 -8.95 17.16 0.22
C PRO A 175 -8.36 15.79 0.61
N GLY A 176 -8.07 15.62 1.89
CA GLY A 176 -7.40 14.42 2.36
C GLY A 176 -7.53 14.19 3.85
N ARG A 177 -6.81 13.22 4.35
CA ARG A 177 -6.72 12.88 5.78
C ARG A 177 -5.27 12.59 6.16
N PHE A 178 -4.94 12.75 7.41
CA PHE A 178 -3.72 12.17 7.95
C PHE A 178 -3.93 10.68 8.19
N ALA A 179 -3.05 9.87 7.66
CA ALA A 179 -3.08 8.41 7.81
C ALA A 179 -1.87 7.94 8.60
N MET A 180 -2.11 7.02 9.52
CA MET A 180 -1.07 6.32 10.26
C MET A 180 -0.93 4.89 9.73
N THR A 181 0.31 4.50 9.43
CA THR A 181 0.61 3.17 8.90
C THR A 181 0.88 2.18 10.03
N CYS A 182 1.83 2.49 10.89
CA CYS A 182 2.25 1.57 11.95
C CYS A 182 2.58 2.28 13.28
N CYS A 183 3.01 3.53 13.25
CA CYS A 183 3.32 4.29 14.46
C CYS A 183 3.18 5.80 14.20
N ILE A 184 3.25 6.59 15.27
CA ILE A 184 3.04 8.03 15.19
C ILE A 184 4.11 8.75 14.34
N GLU A 185 5.28 8.15 14.15
CA GLU A 185 6.36 8.68 13.32
C GLU A 185 6.06 8.54 11.81
N ASP A 186 5.15 7.63 11.45
CA ASP A 186 4.77 7.33 10.06
C ASP A 186 3.47 8.04 9.62
N VAL A 187 3.02 9.04 10.37
CA VAL A 187 1.83 9.81 9.99
C VAL A 187 2.12 10.62 8.73
N THR A 188 1.33 10.39 7.70
CA THR A 188 1.42 11.09 6.42
C THR A 188 0.08 11.61 5.96
N PHE A 189 0.08 12.72 5.23
CA PHE A 189 -1.13 13.24 4.62
C PHE A 189 -1.39 12.54 3.30
N ILE A 190 -2.56 11.90 3.17
CA ILE A 190 -3.02 11.23 1.95
C ILE A 190 -4.25 11.95 1.39
N GLY A 191 -4.27 12.17 0.08
CA GLY A 191 -5.37 12.84 -0.59
C GLY A 191 -5.15 12.88 -2.08
N PHE A 192 -6.23 13.09 -2.83
CA PHE A 192 -6.17 13.22 -4.27
C PHE A 192 -6.21 14.68 -4.70
N LYS A 193 -5.54 14.97 -5.81
CA LYS A 193 -5.66 16.24 -6.48
C LYS A 193 -7.13 16.50 -6.79
N CYS A 194 -7.60 17.68 -6.42
CA CYS A 194 -8.96 18.14 -6.66
C CYS A 194 -8.92 19.43 -7.48
N LYS A 195 -9.60 19.44 -8.60
CA LYS A 195 -9.74 20.64 -9.45
C LYS A 195 -11.02 21.36 -9.06
N TYR A 196 -10.88 22.56 -8.55
CA TYR A 196 -11.97 23.41 -8.10
C TYR A 196 -11.66 24.87 -8.35
N GLU A 197 -12.46 25.54 -9.19
CA GLU A 197 -12.18 26.91 -9.64
C GLU A 197 -12.22 27.94 -8.50
N ASP A 198 -13.05 27.69 -7.48
CA ASP A 198 -13.19 28.57 -6.31
C ASP A 198 -12.47 28.02 -5.06
N GLU A 199 -11.28 27.41 -5.26
CA GLU A 199 -10.46 26.84 -4.19
C GLU A 199 -10.10 27.86 -3.10
N SER A 200 -10.04 29.15 -3.47
CA SER A 200 -9.70 30.23 -2.54
C SER A 200 -10.80 30.51 -1.52
N SER A 201 -12.04 30.09 -1.80
CA SER A 201 -13.15 30.19 -0.83
C SER A 201 -13.02 29.17 0.31
N ILE A 202 -12.16 28.16 0.17
CA ILE A 202 -12.00 27.10 1.15
C ILE A 202 -10.67 27.28 1.88
N PRO A 203 -10.70 27.63 3.18
CA PRO A 203 -9.49 27.89 3.94
C PRO A 203 -8.57 26.65 4.03
N HIS A 204 -7.26 26.87 3.98
CA HIS A 204 -6.28 25.83 4.27
C HIS A 204 -6.49 25.28 5.68
N LYS A 205 -6.46 23.95 5.81
CA LYS A 205 -6.72 23.21 7.07
C LYS A 205 -8.16 23.33 7.60
N SER A 206 -9.13 23.69 6.76
CA SER A 206 -10.55 23.55 7.12
C SER A 206 -11.02 22.11 6.93
N TRP A 207 -12.04 21.72 7.68
CA TRP A 207 -12.73 20.45 7.52
C TRP A 207 -13.95 20.62 6.62
N ILE A 208 -14.12 19.70 5.68
CA ILE A 208 -15.23 19.70 4.74
C ILE A 208 -15.76 18.27 4.54
N THR A 209 -17.04 18.15 4.25
CA THR A 209 -17.59 16.98 3.59
C THR A 209 -17.61 17.25 2.10
N ILE A 210 -16.89 16.47 1.34
CA ILE A 210 -16.83 16.62 -0.12
C ILE A 210 -17.54 15.45 -0.81
N THR A 211 -18.39 15.78 -1.78
CA THR A 211 -18.90 14.85 -2.78
C THR A 211 -18.23 15.19 -4.09
N ALA A 212 -17.50 14.27 -4.68
CA ALA A 212 -16.71 14.53 -5.87
C ALA A 212 -16.79 13.40 -6.88
N ARG A 213 -16.78 13.75 -8.16
CA ARG A 213 -16.61 12.79 -9.25
C ARG A 213 -15.13 12.52 -9.46
N VAL A 214 -14.79 11.25 -9.59
CA VAL A 214 -13.43 10.81 -9.89
C VAL A 214 -13.23 10.75 -11.39
N HIS A 215 -12.16 11.34 -11.90
CA HIS A 215 -11.70 11.17 -13.28
C HIS A 215 -10.26 10.69 -13.30
N VAL A 216 -9.94 9.82 -14.25
CA VAL A 216 -8.60 9.31 -14.42
C VAL A 216 -7.82 10.20 -15.36
N GLU A 217 -6.86 10.93 -14.84
CA GLU A 217 -6.04 11.86 -15.60
C GLU A 217 -4.53 11.65 -15.34
N PHE A 218 -3.72 12.18 -16.26
CA PHE A 218 -2.30 12.31 -16.01
C PHE A 218 -2.04 13.44 -15.01
N ALA A 219 -1.37 13.13 -13.92
CA ALA A 219 -0.92 14.11 -12.95
C ALA A 219 0.58 13.96 -12.68
N ARG A 220 1.30 15.09 -12.68
CA ARG A 220 2.75 15.10 -12.43
C ARG A 220 3.07 14.54 -11.04
N GLU A 221 2.20 14.81 -10.10
CA GLU A 221 2.28 14.38 -8.70
C GLU A 221 2.30 12.85 -8.59
N TYR A 222 1.57 12.15 -9.48
CA TYR A 222 1.52 10.68 -9.54
C TYR A 222 2.59 10.08 -10.47
N LYS A 223 3.32 10.93 -11.23
CA LYS A 223 4.23 10.50 -12.31
C LYS A 223 3.55 9.59 -13.35
N GLY A 224 2.23 9.71 -13.49
CA GLY A 224 1.40 8.85 -14.34
C GLY A 224 -0.07 9.22 -14.29
N LYS A 225 -0.92 8.27 -14.69
CA LYS A 225 -2.36 8.40 -14.56
C LYS A 225 -2.81 8.02 -13.15
N GLY A 226 -3.78 8.74 -12.63
CA GLY A 226 -4.38 8.49 -11.33
C GLY A 226 -5.67 9.26 -11.12
N PRO A 227 -6.33 9.10 -9.95
CA PRO A 227 -7.59 9.78 -9.65
C PRO A 227 -7.40 11.29 -9.49
N VAL A 228 -8.25 12.04 -10.14
CA VAL A 228 -8.42 13.49 -9.95
C VAL A 228 -9.87 13.76 -9.60
N LEU A 229 -10.10 14.51 -8.56
CA LEU A 229 -11.43 14.81 -8.04
C LEU A 229 -11.99 16.09 -8.67
N TYR A 230 -13.27 16.04 -8.98
CA TYR A 230 -14.09 17.18 -9.43
C TYR A 230 -15.26 17.31 -8.48
N PRO A 231 -15.33 18.34 -7.65
CA PRO A 231 -16.40 18.50 -6.68
C PRO A 231 -17.77 18.61 -7.34
N VAL A 232 -18.72 17.88 -6.77
CA VAL A 232 -20.15 18.00 -7.02
C VAL A 232 -20.79 18.88 -5.96
N SER A 233 -20.39 18.66 -4.69
CA SER A 233 -20.73 19.54 -3.57
C SER A 233 -19.60 19.57 -2.54
N ILE A 234 -19.51 20.69 -1.83
CA ILE A 234 -18.58 20.89 -0.72
C ILE A 234 -19.37 21.57 0.39
N GLU A 235 -19.37 20.96 1.56
CA GLU A 235 -20.06 21.47 2.74
C GLU A 235 -19.04 21.62 3.89
N PRO A 236 -19.07 22.71 4.64
CA PRO A 236 -18.27 22.82 5.87
C PRO A 236 -18.61 21.69 6.83
N ALA A 237 -17.60 21.14 7.47
CA ALA A 237 -17.77 20.08 8.46
C ALA A 237 -17.02 20.40 9.76
N GLU A 238 -17.46 19.76 10.83
CA GLU A 238 -16.75 19.82 12.10
C GLU A 238 -15.52 18.90 12.06
N LYS A 239 -14.52 19.28 12.84
CA LYS A 239 -13.33 18.45 13.03
C LYS A 239 -13.75 17.13 13.71
N PRO A 240 -13.38 15.96 13.17
CA PRO A 240 -13.70 14.69 13.79
C PRO A 240 -12.94 14.50 15.11
N GLN A 241 -13.44 13.63 15.97
CA GLN A 241 -12.80 13.31 17.24
C GLN A 241 -11.43 12.64 17.00
N ASP A 242 -11.34 11.74 16.02
CA ASP A 242 -10.08 11.17 15.54
C ASP A 242 -9.73 11.78 14.18
N GLU A 243 -8.62 12.51 14.13
CA GLU A 243 -8.12 13.13 12.90
C GLU A 243 -7.41 12.13 12.00
N LEU A 244 -6.95 11.02 12.57
CA LEU A 244 -6.23 9.99 11.85
C LEU A 244 -7.19 8.99 11.21
N VAL A 245 -6.79 8.48 10.07
CA VAL A 245 -7.37 7.30 9.45
C VAL A 245 -6.34 6.19 9.40
N TYR A 246 -6.81 4.96 9.32
CA TYR A 246 -5.95 3.79 9.43
C TYR A 246 -6.15 2.91 8.21
N PHE A 247 -5.12 2.17 7.84
CA PHE A 247 -5.17 1.21 6.75
C PHE A 247 -5.62 -0.20 7.19
N SER A 248 -6.09 -0.31 8.40
CA SER A 248 -6.54 -1.60 9.01
C SER A 248 -8.03 -1.59 9.25
#